data_8621035a62fad2674ace85f36d8219f8
#
_entry.id   8621035a62fad2674ace85f36d8219f8
#
_cell.length_a   1.000
_cell.length_b   1.000
_cell.length_c   1.000
_cell.angle_alpha   90.00
_cell.angle_beta   90.00
_cell.angle_gamma   90.00
#
_symmetry.space_group_name_H-M   'P 1'
#
loop_
_entity.id
_entity.type
_entity.pdbx_description
1 polymer ?
#
loop_
_entity_poly.entity_id
_entity_poly.type
_entity_poly.pdbx_seq_one_letter_code
_entity_poly.pdbx_strand_id
1 'polypeptide(L)'
;YISYVINQALQYLRDSFPSSKENESLLAQIRLCNEIVQEIAEHTNEPEFEDNIILEKGEVLTSLYEKMNSARSINTIKAVHPETSIVENALFTGSKNEPSMLSELKKEILSSDSIDLLVSFIKWSAIRPLLVELTAFTKREGVRLRVIATTYTQATDYKAIVALAELPNTEVKINYETNHA
;
A
#
# COMPACT_ATOMS: atom_id res chain seq x y z
N TYR A 1 -16.93 -18.62 -8.75
CA TYR A 1 -16.90 -19.97 -8.16
C TYR A 1 -15.48 -20.53 -8.11
N ILE A 2 -14.73 -20.50 -9.22
CA ILE A 2 -13.35 -21.03 -9.29
C ILE A 2 -12.44 -20.31 -8.27
N SER A 3 -12.47 -18.97 -8.20
CA SER A 3 -11.70 -18.20 -7.23
C SER A 3 -11.97 -18.61 -5.79
N TYR A 4 -13.24 -18.91 -5.47
CA TYR A 4 -13.60 -19.41 -4.14
C TYR A 4 -12.97 -20.76 -3.84
N VAL A 5 -13.01 -21.70 -4.80
CA VAL A 5 -12.41 -23.04 -4.64
C VAL A 5 -10.90 -22.95 -4.45
N ILE A 6 -10.23 -22.10 -5.25
CA ILE A 6 -8.77 -21.88 -5.14
C ILE A 6 -8.43 -21.30 -3.76
N ASN A 7 -9.16 -20.27 -3.30
CA ASN A 7 -8.95 -19.69 -1.99
C ASN A 7 -9.11 -20.70 -0.85
N GLN A 8 -10.13 -21.56 -0.92
CA GLN A 8 -10.32 -22.62 0.07
C GLN A 8 -9.16 -23.63 0.08
N ALA A 9 -8.66 -24.02 -1.11
CA ALA A 9 -7.53 -24.93 -1.23
C ALA A 9 -6.24 -24.30 -0.66
N LEU A 10 -5.98 -23.03 -0.94
CA LEU A 10 -4.83 -22.31 -0.40
C LEU A 10 -4.89 -22.16 1.12
N GLN A 11 -6.07 -21.84 1.67
CA GLN A 11 -6.28 -21.82 3.11
C GLN A 11 -6.04 -23.17 3.75
N TYR A 12 -6.58 -24.23 3.15
CA TYR A 12 -6.36 -25.60 3.63
C TYR A 12 -4.87 -25.98 3.64
N LEU A 13 -4.13 -25.67 2.58
CA LEU A 13 -2.68 -25.87 2.52
C LEU A 13 -1.97 -25.08 3.62
N ARG A 14 -2.30 -23.82 3.80
CA ARG A 14 -1.72 -22.99 4.86
C ARG A 14 -1.94 -23.60 6.24
N ASP A 15 -3.14 -24.03 6.53
CA ASP A 15 -3.55 -24.54 7.84
C ASP A 15 -3.05 -25.99 8.10
N SER A 16 -2.63 -26.69 7.04
CA SER A 16 -2.07 -28.04 7.12
C SER A 16 -0.62 -28.09 7.63
N PHE A 17 0.06 -26.96 7.66
CA PHE A 17 1.44 -26.89 8.15
C PHE A 17 1.50 -26.25 9.54
N PRO A 18 2.35 -26.73 10.44
CA PRO A 18 2.59 -26.06 11.72
C PRO A 18 3.28 -24.71 11.51
N SER A 19 3.06 -23.75 12.41
CA SER A 19 3.60 -22.40 12.34
C SER A 19 5.13 -22.32 12.21
N SER A 20 5.85 -23.39 12.62
CA SER A 20 7.31 -23.50 12.46
C SER A 20 7.74 -23.80 11.01
N LYS A 21 6.80 -24.12 10.11
CA LYS A 21 7.02 -24.51 8.72
C LYS A 21 6.33 -23.59 7.72
N GLU A 22 6.25 -22.30 8.04
CA GLU A 22 5.57 -21.31 7.25
C GLU A 22 6.11 -21.23 5.79
N ASN A 23 7.43 -21.33 5.62
CA ASN A 23 8.05 -21.38 4.29
C ASN A 23 7.64 -22.61 3.47
N GLU A 24 7.54 -23.78 4.09
CA GLU A 24 7.08 -24.99 3.40
C GLU A 24 5.61 -24.88 2.97
N SER A 25 4.79 -24.28 3.82
CA SER A 25 3.39 -23.95 3.53
C SER A 25 3.26 -23.00 2.33
N LEU A 26 4.06 -21.93 2.32
CA LEU A 26 4.06 -20.96 1.21
C LEU A 26 4.48 -21.62 -0.11
N LEU A 27 5.54 -22.42 -0.10
CA LEU A 27 5.99 -23.14 -1.28
C LEU A 27 4.92 -24.12 -1.81
N ALA A 28 4.19 -24.80 -0.93
CA ALA A 28 3.09 -25.67 -1.32
C ALA A 28 1.95 -24.89 -2.00
N GLN A 29 1.62 -23.70 -1.51
CA GLN A 29 0.62 -22.81 -2.10
C GLN A 29 1.07 -22.30 -3.48
N ILE A 30 2.34 -21.88 -3.61
CA ILE A 30 2.91 -21.42 -4.88
C ILE A 30 2.85 -22.54 -5.93
N ARG A 31 3.23 -23.77 -5.56
CA ARG A 31 3.17 -24.93 -6.47
C ARG A 31 1.77 -25.19 -6.96
N LEU A 32 0.77 -25.19 -6.08
CA LEU A 32 -0.62 -25.35 -6.49
C LEU A 32 -1.05 -24.28 -7.49
N CYS A 33 -0.73 -23.00 -7.23
CA CYS A 33 -1.03 -21.91 -8.16
C CYS A 33 -0.36 -22.13 -9.53
N ASN A 34 0.91 -22.49 -9.53
CA ASN A 34 1.66 -22.69 -10.78
C ASN A 34 1.15 -23.88 -11.57
N GLU A 35 0.76 -24.99 -10.92
CA GLU A 35 0.11 -26.13 -11.57
C GLU A 35 -1.19 -25.71 -12.26
N ILE A 36 -2.02 -24.89 -11.60
CA ILE A 36 -3.27 -24.37 -12.20
C ILE A 36 -2.97 -23.48 -13.41
N VAL A 37 -1.98 -22.60 -13.31
CA VAL A 37 -1.59 -21.71 -14.41
C VAL A 37 -1.08 -22.52 -15.60
N GLN A 38 -0.25 -23.54 -15.38
CA GLN A 38 0.25 -24.43 -16.44
C GLN A 38 -0.88 -25.19 -17.13
N GLU A 39 -1.80 -25.77 -16.37
CA GLU A 39 -2.98 -26.45 -16.92
C GLU A 39 -3.83 -25.51 -17.79
N ILE A 40 -4.01 -24.27 -17.38
CA ILE A 40 -4.73 -23.26 -18.16
C ILE A 40 -3.97 -22.95 -19.46
N ALA A 41 -2.67 -22.72 -19.39
CA ALA A 41 -1.83 -22.42 -20.56
C ALA A 41 -1.85 -23.58 -21.58
N GLU A 42 -1.72 -24.82 -21.12
CA GLU A 42 -1.79 -26.02 -21.96
C GLU A 42 -3.17 -26.19 -22.64
N HIS A 43 -4.27 -25.99 -21.91
CA HIS A 43 -5.62 -26.14 -22.46
C HIS A 43 -6.02 -25.04 -23.43
N THR A 44 -5.51 -23.83 -23.23
CA THR A 44 -5.83 -22.68 -24.08
C THR A 44 -4.88 -22.55 -25.27
N ASN A 45 -3.73 -23.18 -25.23
CA ASN A 45 -2.58 -22.97 -26.14
C ASN A 45 -2.13 -21.50 -26.21
N GLU A 46 -2.31 -20.74 -25.12
CA GLU A 46 -1.92 -19.32 -25.01
C GLU A 46 -0.72 -19.19 -24.07
N PRO A 47 0.49 -18.98 -24.59
CA PRO A 47 1.72 -18.89 -23.77
C PRO A 47 1.71 -17.69 -22.82
N GLU A 48 0.88 -16.66 -23.04
CA GLU A 48 0.77 -15.49 -22.15
C GLU A 48 0.34 -15.87 -20.72
N PHE A 49 -0.31 -17.02 -20.53
CA PHE A 49 -0.66 -17.50 -19.20
C PHE A 49 0.59 -17.93 -18.39
N GLU A 50 1.66 -18.38 -19.06
CA GLU A 50 2.88 -18.76 -18.38
C GLU A 50 3.61 -17.57 -17.72
N ASP A 51 3.36 -16.34 -18.17
CA ASP A 51 3.86 -15.11 -17.56
C ASP A 51 3.32 -14.89 -16.13
N ASN A 52 2.25 -15.62 -15.76
CA ASN A 52 1.67 -15.56 -14.42
C ASN A 52 2.23 -16.61 -13.46
N ILE A 53 3.26 -17.37 -13.82
CA ILE A 53 3.93 -18.30 -12.93
C ILE A 53 4.62 -17.53 -11.79
N ILE A 54 4.31 -17.94 -10.56
CA ILE A 54 4.86 -17.34 -9.34
C ILE A 54 6.25 -17.95 -9.09
N LEU A 55 7.28 -17.11 -9.02
CA LEU A 55 8.62 -17.54 -8.66
C LEU A 55 8.69 -17.91 -7.17
N GLU A 56 9.40 -18.99 -6.82
CA GLU A 56 9.54 -19.45 -5.43
C GLU A 56 10.15 -18.40 -4.49
N LYS A 57 10.93 -17.47 -5.03
CA LYS A 57 11.54 -16.37 -4.27
C LYS A 57 10.59 -15.19 -4.05
N GLY A 58 9.44 -15.19 -4.69
CA GLY A 58 8.50 -14.06 -4.68
C GLY A 58 9.12 -12.77 -5.20
N GLU A 59 8.66 -12.26 -6.31
CA GLU A 59 9.05 -10.94 -6.82
C GLU A 59 7.88 -9.98 -6.63
N VAL A 60 8.15 -8.85 -5.99
CA VAL A 60 7.18 -7.77 -5.81
C VAL A 60 7.73 -6.54 -6.53
N LEU A 61 6.91 -5.94 -7.40
CA LEU A 61 7.26 -4.66 -8.01
C LEU A 61 7.28 -3.59 -6.92
N THR A 62 8.47 -3.17 -6.53
CA THR A 62 8.67 -2.21 -5.43
C THR A 62 8.92 -0.79 -5.92
N SER A 63 9.37 -0.61 -7.16
CA SER A 63 9.63 0.71 -7.73
C SER A 63 9.80 0.67 -9.24
N LEU A 64 9.45 1.76 -9.90
CA LEU A 64 9.69 2.02 -11.31
C LEU A 64 10.70 3.15 -11.43
N TYR A 65 11.71 2.96 -12.28
CA TYR A 65 12.74 3.97 -12.51
C TYR A 65 12.66 4.51 -13.94
N GLU A 66 12.92 5.79 -14.08
CA GLU A 66 13.06 6.38 -15.41
C GLU A 66 14.33 5.86 -16.11
N LYS A 67 14.31 5.81 -17.45
CA LYS A 67 15.46 5.33 -18.26
C LYS A 67 16.76 6.11 -18.01
N MET A 68 16.66 7.34 -17.54
CA MET A 68 17.83 8.21 -17.27
C MET A 68 18.47 7.96 -15.91
N ASN A 69 17.83 7.19 -15.03
CA ASN A 69 18.45 6.85 -13.75
C ASN A 69 19.62 5.90 -13.95
N SER A 70 20.75 6.22 -13.32
CA SER A 70 21.93 5.35 -13.41
C SER A 70 21.67 4.00 -12.74
N ALA A 71 22.22 2.91 -13.30
CA ALA A 71 22.14 1.57 -12.71
C ALA A 71 22.70 1.54 -11.26
N ARG A 72 23.59 2.46 -10.92
CA ARG A 72 24.17 2.58 -9.57
C ARG A 72 23.15 3.13 -8.56
N SER A 73 22.27 4.06 -8.95
CA SER A 73 21.22 4.59 -8.07
C SER A 73 20.15 3.54 -7.79
N ILE A 74 19.85 2.67 -8.73
CA ILE A 74 18.87 1.59 -8.59
C ILE A 74 19.29 0.58 -7.51
N ASN A 75 20.58 0.28 -7.42
CA ASN A 75 21.11 -0.73 -6.49
C ASN A 75 21.37 -0.20 -5.07
N THR A 76 21.36 1.13 -4.85
CA THR A 76 21.72 1.73 -3.56
C THR A 76 20.51 2.12 -2.71
N ILE A 77 19.34 2.26 -3.31
CA ILE A 77 18.13 2.70 -2.61
C ILE A 77 17.18 1.52 -2.46
N LYS A 78 17.04 1.02 -1.23
CA LYS A 78 15.95 0.09 -0.91
C LYS A 78 14.65 0.91 -0.86
N ALA A 79 13.80 0.76 -1.85
CA ALA A 79 12.52 1.43 -1.88
C ALA A 79 11.65 0.97 -0.70
N VAL A 80 11.11 1.94 0.04
CA VAL A 80 10.06 1.66 1.03
C VAL A 80 8.75 1.47 0.26
N HIS A 81 8.05 0.40 0.54
CA HIS A 81 6.74 0.11 -0.07
C HIS A 81 5.78 -0.46 0.98
N PRO A 82 4.46 -0.31 0.79
CA PRO A 82 3.45 -0.97 1.62
C PRO A 82 3.56 -2.50 1.55
N GLU A 83 3.03 -3.17 2.56
CA GLU A 83 2.89 -4.64 2.54
C GLU A 83 1.66 -5.07 1.73
N THR A 84 0.67 -4.18 1.65
CA THR A 84 -0.53 -4.40 0.85
C THR A 84 -0.25 -4.22 -0.64
N SER A 85 -0.75 -5.15 -1.45
CA SER A 85 -0.63 -5.09 -2.91
C SER A 85 -1.46 -3.94 -3.49
N ILE A 86 -0.97 -3.30 -4.56
CA ILE A 86 -1.74 -2.31 -5.35
C ILE A 86 -2.93 -2.98 -6.07
N VAL A 87 -2.83 -4.26 -6.35
CA VAL A 87 -3.80 -5.02 -7.15
C VAL A 87 -4.99 -5.49 -6.32
N GLU A 88 -4.81 -5.66 -5.02
CA GLU A 88 -5.83 -6.21 -4.14
C GLU A 88 -6.38 -5.16 -3.16
N ASN A 89 -7.68 -5.22 -2.92
CA ASN A 89 -8.30 -4.44 -1.86
C ASN A 89 -7.93 -5.02 -0.50
N ALA A 90 -7.45 -4.19 0.41
CA ALA A 90 -7.14 -4.58 1.77
C ALA A 90 -8.16 -4.03 2.76
N LEU A 91 -8.60 -4.87 3.69
CA LEU A 91 -9.42 -4.46 4.83
C LEU A 91 -8.58 -4.58 6.11
N PHE A 92 -8.35 -3.45 6.78
CA PHE A 92 -7.63 -3.41 8.05
C PHE A 92 -8.61 -3.62 9.21
N THR A 93 -8.60 -4.81 9.79
CA THR A 93 -9.50 -5.17 10.90
C THR A 93 -8.92 -4.81 12.28
N GLY A 94 -7.63 -4.46 12.33
CA GLY A 94 -6.90 -4.25 13.58
C GLY A 94 -6.49 -5.55 14.28
N SER A 95 -6.55 -6.67 13.56
CA SER A 95 -6.08 -7.97 14.04
C SER A 95 -4.56 -7.95 14.27
N LYS A 96 -4.08 -8.79 15.21
CA LYS A 96 -2.64 -8.88 15.53
C LYS A 96 -1.80 -9.46 14.39
N ASN A 97 -2.43 -10.15 13.46
CA ASN A 97 -1.77 -10.86 12.37
C ASN A 97 -1.80 -10.07 11.05
N GLU A 98 -2.33 -8.86 11.07
CA GLU A 98 -2.45 -7.98 9.90
C GLU A 98 -1.63 -6.71 10.11
N PRO A 99 -1.08 -6.11 9.04
CA PRO A 99 -0.45 -4.81 9.14
C PRO A 99 -1.46 -3.78 9.65
N SER A 100 -1.05 -2.88 10.51
CA SER A 100 -1.93 -1.82 10.97
C SER A 100 -2.11 -0.77 9.88
N MET A 101 -3.31 -0.18 9.77
CA MET A 101 -3.55 0.95 8.85
C MET A 101 -2.51 2.06 9.03
N LEU A 102 -2.11 2.35 10.26
CA LEU A 102 -1.09 3.36 10.54
C LEU A 102 0.28 2.97 9.94
N SER A 103 0.68 1.70 10.08
CA SER A 103 1.92 1.20 9.49
C SER A 103 1.92 1.33 7.98
N GLU A 104 0.84 0.94 7.34
CA GLU A 104 0.70 1.02 5.89
C GLU A 104 0.66 2.48 5.40
N LEU A 105 -0.10 3.35 6.04
CA LEU A 105 -0.10 4.78 5.70
C LEU A 105 1.29 5.42 5.80
N LYS A 106 2.10 5.02 6.78
CA LYS A 106 3.48 5.50 6.89
C LYS A 106 4.34 5.08 5.71
N LYS A 107 4.20 3.83 5.24
CA LYS A 107 4.92 3.32 4.07
C LYS A 107 4.42 3.97 2.78
N GLU A 108 3.10 4.15 2.63
CA GLU A 108 2.49 4.87 1.52
C GLU A 108 3.01 6.31 1.42
N ILE A 109 3.06 7.05 2.53
CA ILE A 109 3.59 8.40 2.58
C ILE A 109 5.05 8.44 2.09
N LEU A 110 5.88 7.50 2.55
CA LEU A 110 7.29 7.48 2.20
C LEU A 110 7.56 7.05 0.75
N SER A 111 6.68 6.23 0.16
CA SER A 111 6.82 5.74 -1.22
C SER A 111 6.12 6.60 -2.28
N SER A 112 5.24 7.51 -1.88
CA SER A 112 4.47 8.36 -2.79
C SER A 112 5.32 9.46 -3.44
N ASP A 113 4.88 9.94 -4.60
CA ASP A 113 5.41 11.13 -5.27
C ASP A 113 4.47 12.34 -5.08
N SER A 114 3.19 12.09 -4.86
CA SER A 114 2.18 13.12 -4.59
C SER A 114 1.14 12.58 -3.63
N ILE A 115 0.69 13.41 -2.68
CA ILE A 115 -0.33 13.05 -1.71
C ILE A 115 -1.45 14.10 -1.73
N ASP A 116 -2.66 13.64 -1.94
CA ASP A 116 -3.88 14.45 -1.90
C ASP A 116 -4.80 13.94 -0.79
N LEU A 117 -5.02 14.77 0.23
CA LEU A 117 -5.92 14.49 1.35
C LEU A 117 -7.20 15.33 1.19
N LEU A 118 -8.30 14.68 0.86
CA LEU A 118 -9.64 15.29 0.86
C LEU A 118 -10.45 14.66 1.98
N VAL A 119 -10.67 15.41 3.05
CA VAL A 119 -11.28 14.88 4.29
C VAL A 119 -12.27 15.87 4.90
N SER A 120 -13.30 15.37 5.55
CA SER A 120 -14.30 16.20 6.21
C SER A 120 -13.74 16.94 7.42
N PHE A 121 -12.82 16.31 8.16
CA PHE A 121 -12.15 16.93 9.32
C PHE A 121 -10.80 16.29 9.58
N ILE A 122 -9.92 17.00 10.28
CA ILE A 122 -8.58 16.55 10.64
C ILE A 122 -8.37 16.68 12.14
N LYS A 123 -8.03 15.57 12.80
CA LYS A 123 -7.68 15.54 14.21
C LYS A 123 -6.18 15.51 14.42
N TRP A 124 -5.72 16.22 15.45
CA TRP A 124 -4.30 16.17 15.86
C TRP A 124 -3.84 14.75 16.19
N SER A 125 -4.71 13.94 16.80
CA SER A 125 -4.43 12.54 17.13
C SER A 125 -4.15 11.67 15.90
N ALA A 126 -4.72 12.02 14.72
CA ALA A 126 -4.47 11.33 13.47
C ALA A 126 -3.18 11.81 12.77
N ILE A 127 -2.88 13.12 12.82
CA ILE A 127 -1.71 13.68 12.13
C ILE A 127 -0.43 13.46 12.92
N ARG A 128 -0.48 13.59 14.24
CA ARG A 128 0.72 13.46 15.10
C ARG A 128 1.56 12.20 14.83
N PRO A 129 0.99 10.99 14.72
CA PRO A 129 1.79 9.78 14.48
C PRO A 129 2.35 9.68 13.05
N LEU A 130 1.90 10.52 12.11
CA LEU A 130 2.35 10.57 10.72
C LEU A 130 3.34 11.72 10.44
N LEU A 131 3.59 12.62 11.39
CA LEU A 131 4.39 13.83 11.16
C LEU A 131 5.82 13.54 10.74
N VAL A 132 6.43 12.47 11.22
CA VAL A 132 7.81 12.10 10.89
C VAL A 132 7.88 11.76 9.40
N GLU A 133 7.00 10.91 8.93
CA GLU A 133 6.93 10.45 7.55
C GLU A 133 6.49 11.59 6.61
N LEU A 134 5.49 12.39 6.99
CA LEU A 134 5.06 13.57 6.23
C LEU A 134 6.19 14.60 6.11
N THR A 135 6.96 14.83 7.17
CA THR A 135 8.11 15.73 7.13
C THR A 135 9.21 15.20 6.22
N ALA A 136 9.49 13.89 6.26
CA ALA A 136 10.47 13.27 5.38
C ALA A 136 10.03 13.32 3.91
N PHE A 137 8.76 13.05 3.64
CA PHE A 137 8.15 13.13 2.32
C PHE A 137 8.24 14.54 1.74
N THR A 138 7.74 15.54 2.48
CA THR A 138 7.63 16.92 1.99
C THR A 138 8.97 17.64 1.79
N LYS A 139 10.06 17.11 2.34
CA LYS A 139 11.43 17.60 2.10
C LYS A 139 12.07 17.10 0.81
N ARG A 140 11.46 16.12 0.14
CA ARG A 140 11.95 15.60 -1.14
C ARG A 140 11.69 16.62 -2.26
N GLU A 141 12.54 16.60 -3.28
CA GLU A 141 12.32 17.40 -4.48
C GLU A 141 11.20 16.79 -5.35
N GLY A 142 10.41 17.64 -5.98
CA GLY A 142 9.38 17.23 -6.92
C GLY A 142 8.11 16.63 -6.30
N VAL A 143 8.04 16.50 -4.98
CA VAL A 143 6.84 16.00 -4.29
C VAL A 143 5.86 17.13 -3.97
N ARG A 144 4.62 16.75 -3.73
CA ARG A 144 3.55 17.68 -3.35
C ARG A 144 2.57 17.03 -2.38
N LEU A 145 2.25 17.74 -1.31
CA LEU A 145 1.15 17.43 -0.39
C LEU A 145 0.04 18.47 -0.55
N ARG A 146 -1.17 18.03 -0.89
CA ARG A 146 -2.37 18.89 -0.88
C ARG A 146 -3.36 18.39 0.14
N VAL A 147 -3.91 19.32 0.92
CA VAL A 147 -4.88 19.00 1.97
C VAL A 147 -6.09 19.89 1.80
N ILE A 148 -7.26 19.29 1.70
CA ILE A 148 -8.55 19.97 1.73
C ILE A 148 -9.37 19.39 2.87
N ALA A 149 -9.79 20.26 3.80
CA ALA A 149 -10.66 19.88 4.92
C ALA A 149 -11.76 20.91 5.10
N THR A 150 -12.77 20.58 5.92
CA THR A 150 -13.86 21.50 6.21
C THR A 150 -13.96 21.81 7.70
N THR A 151 -14.67 22.91 8.02
CA THR A 151 -15.05 23.26 9.39
C THR A 151 -16.50 22.90 9.70
N TYR A 152 -17.21 22.31 8.74
CA TYR A 152 -18.66 22.04 8.84
C TYR A 152 -19.04 21.27 10.11
N THR A 153 -18.28 20.22 10.46
CA THR A 153 -18.54 19.42 11.66
C THR A 153 -17.95 20.01 12.94
N GLN A 154 -17.25 21.15 12.87
CA GLN A 154 -16.48 21.76 13.98
C GLN A 154 -15.48 20.78 14.62
N ALA A 155 -15.11 19.72 13.90
CA ALA A 155 -14.25 18.65 14.39
C ALA A 155 -12.78 18.82 13.99
N THR A 156 -12.46 19.76 13.09
CA THR A 156 -11.08 19.99 12.61
C THR A 156 -10.25 20.70 13.67
N ASP A 157 -9.13 20.12 14.06
CA ASP A 157 -8.22 20.71 15.06
C ASP A 157 -7.29 21.74 14.41
N TYR A 158 -7.30 22.97 14.89
CA TYR A 158 -6.43 24.05 14.42
C TYR A 158 -4.95 23.66 14.47
N LYS A 159 -4.51 22.98 15.53
CA LYS A 159 -3.14 22.49 15.68
C LYS A 159 -2.71 21.54 14.55
N ALA A 160 -3.62 20.69 14.09
CA ALA A 160 -3.33 19.77 12.98
C ALA A 160 -3.14 20.54 11.66
N ILE A 161 -3.99 21.54 11.42
CA ILE A 161 -3.90 22.38 10.21
C ILE A 161 -2.60 23.18 10.18
N VAL A 162 -2.24 23.82 11.29
CA VAL A 162 -0.98 24.58 11.38
C VAL A 162 0.22 23.68 11.13
N ALA A 163 0.28 22.52 11.79
CA ALA A 163 1.38 21.58 11.61
C ALA A 163 1.52 21.07 10.16
N LEU A 164 0.42 20.88 9.43
CA LEU A 164 0.45 20.53 8.02
C LEU A 164 0.87 21.70 7.13
N ALA A 165 0.36 22.90 7.41
CA ALA A 165 0.68 24.10 6.63
C ALA A 165 2.14 24.57 6.77
N GLU A 166 2.81 24.20 7.85
CA GLU A 166 4.23 24.49 8.08
C GLU A 166 5.18 23.52 7.35
N LEU A 167 4.65 22.41 6.79
CA LEU A 167 5.46 21.47 6.03
C LEU A 167 5.86 22.06 4.66
N PRO A 168 7.10 21.87 4.18
CA PRO A 168 7.49 22.30 2.84
C PRO A 168 6.67 21.57 1.78
N ASN A 169 6.56 22.15 0.57
CA ASN A 169 5.83 21.57 -0.56
C ASN A 169 4.38 21.17 -0.24
N THR A 170 3.75 21.88 0.71
CA THR A 170 2.41 21.57 1.21
C THR A 170 1.44 22.73 0.95
N GLU A 171 0.27 22.42 0.42
CA GLU A 171 -0.85 23.34 0.23
C GLU A 171 -2.04 22.87 1.07
N VAL A 172 -2.52 23.72 1.99
CA VAL A 172 -3.68 23.43 2.83
C VAL A 172 -4.80 24.40 2.50
N LYS A 173 -5.98 23.87 2.19
CA LYS A 173 -7.20 24.64 1.96
C LYS A 173 -8.30 24.18 2.93
N ILE A 174 -8.95 25.17 3.54
CA ILE A 174 -10.06 24.92 4.47
C ILE A 174 -11.35 25.50 3.86
N ASN A 175 -12.34 24.64 3.71
CA ASN A 175 -13.69 25.08 3.36
C ASN A 175 -14.43 25.47 4.63
N TYR A 176 -14.89 26.74 4.66
CA TYR A 176 -15.65 27.33 5.77
C TYR A 176 -17.15 27.37 5.50
N GLU A 177 -17.62 26.81 4.39
CA GLU A 177 -19.05 26.77 4.12
C GLU A 177 -19.77 25.90 5.17
N THR A 178 -20.68 26.52 5.88
CA THR A 178 -21.52 25.86 6.89
C THR A 178 -22.94 25.63 6.44
N ASN A 179 -23.33 26.21 5.29
CA ASN A 179 -24.67 26.10 4.75
C ASN A 179 -24.68 25.11 3.58
N HIS A 180 -25.24 23.94 3.81
CA HIS A 180 -25.71 23.08 2.73
C HIS A 180 -27.20 23.36 2.55
N ALA A 181 -27.51 24.11 1.50
CA ALA A 181 -28.87 24.25 1.02
C ALA A 181 -29.34 22.97 0.34
#